data_77d4ee8579b878c1ea444bd9b1990cf1
#
_entry.id   77d4ee8579b878c1ea444bd9b1990cf1
#
_cell.length_a   1.000
_cell.length_b   1.000
_cell.length_c   1.000
_cell.angle_alpha   90.00
_cell.angle_beta   90.00
_cell.angle_gamma   90.00
#
_symmetry.space_group_name_H-M   'P 1'
#
loop_
_entity.id
_entity.type
_entity.pdbx_description
1 polymer ?
#
loop_
_entity_poly.entity_id
_entity_poly.type
_entity_poly.pdbx_seq_one_letter_code
_entity_poly.pdbx_strand_id
1 'polypeptide(L)'
;ELTKQRDSLIEGQLKDKQIIEEKSKKLESLATRLAKYLSPQIYKNIFEEEKYQGVSHSRKNLTVFFSDIVSFTDLTDKMEPEKLALIINSYLSEMSTIAIKHGGTIDKFIGDALMVFFGDPETLGETDDALKCIEMAIDMQERVKELQTHWRGLGAVEGISVRMGISNGFCTVGNFGSDLRLDYTILGSPVNLAARLQSMAEVNDMLVDENTKNLISNEVETEFLKEFTPKGFVRPIGVYKVKKLKSHKQDKIRL
;
A
#
# COMPACT_ATOMS: atom_id res chain seq x y z
N GLU A 1 -30.99 21.80 -53.67
CA GLU A 1 -31.08 20.43 -53.11
C GLU A 1 -29.75 20.01 -52.44
N LEU A 2 -28.61 20.11 -53.13
CA LEU A 2 -27.27 19.79 -52.61
C LEU A 2 -26.88 20.61 -51.36
N THR A 3 -27.25 21.90 -51.32
CA THR A 3 -26.93 22.78 -50.15
C THR A 3 -27.71 22.36 -48.91
N LYS A 4 -28.97 22.01 -49.06
CA LYS A 4 -29.80 21.50 -47.94
C LYS A 4 -29.31 20.15 -47.41
N GLN A 5 -28.87 19.28 -48.31
CA GLN A 5 -28.25 17.99 -47.90
C GLN A 5 -26.93 18.18 -47.14
N ARG A 6 -26.08 19.09 -47.62
CA ARG A 6 -24.83 19.44 -46.94
C ARG A 6 -25.10 20.04 -45.55
N ASP A 7 -26.02 20.97 -45.40
CA ASP A 7 -26.33 21.64 -44.15
C ASP A 7 -26.93 20.64 -43.13
N SER A 8 -27.79 19.72 -43.56
CA SER A 8 -28.32 18.64 -42.76
C SER A 8 -27.20 17.67 -42.30
N LEU A 9 -26.23 17.38 -43.15
CA LEU A 9 -25.08 16.54 -42.82
C LEU A 9 -24.16 17.19 -41.74
N ILE A 10 -23.89 18.50 -41.92
CA ILE A 10 -23.11 19.29 -40.95
C ILE A 10 -23.82 19.34 -39.59
N GLU A 11 -25.11 19.55 -39.56
CA GLU A 11 -25.92 19.60 -38.32
C GLU A 11 -25.89 18.21 -37.64
N GLY A 12 -25.98 17.11 -38.40
CA GLY A 12 -25.81 15.75 -37.89
C GLY A 12 -24.43 15.53 -37.28
N GLN A 13 -23.38 15.91 -37.99
CA GLN A 13 -21.99 15.77 -37.50
C GLN A 13 -21.72 16.60 -36.22
N LEU A 14 -22.28 17.82 -36.15
CA LEU A 14 -22.19 18.65 -34.92
C LEU A 14 -22.88 18.00 -33.73
N LYS A 15 -24.05 17.41 -33.97
CA LYS A 15 -24.79 16.68 -32.94
C LYS A 15 -24.07 15.44 -32.45
N ASP A 16 -23.53 14.65 -33.38
CA ASP A 16 -22.72 13.48 -33.06
C ASP A 16 -21.44 13.85 -32.28
N LYS A 17 -20.77 14.93 -32.68
CA LYS A 17 -19.62 15.46 -31.95
C LYS A 17 -19.96 15.85 -30.52
N GLN A 18 -21.07 16.54 -30.30
CA GLN A 18 -21.54 16.91 -28.95
C GLN A 18 -21.82 15.67 -28.10
N ILE A 19 -22.50 14.67 -28.66
CA ILE A 19 -22.78 13.40 -27.96
C ILE A 19 -21.48 12.67 -27.59
N ILE A 20 -20.51 12.66 -28.50
CA ILE A 20 -19.19 12.03 -28.22
C ILE A 20 -18.46 12.77 -27.11
N GLU A 21 -18.44 14.11 -27.15
CA GLU A 21 -17.80 14.92 -26.10
C GLU A 21 -18.45 14.73 -24.72
N GLU A 22 -19.78 14.66 -24.67
CA GLU A 22 -20.51 14.38 -23.40
C GLU A 22 -20.20 12.98 -22.87
N LYS A 23 -20.21 11.96 -23.75
CA LYS A 23 -19.85 10.59 -23.36
C LYS A 23 -18.41 10.48 -22.91
N SER A 24 -17.47 11.14 -23.57
CA SER A 24 -16.05 11.17 -23.19
C SER A 24 -15.86 11.77 -21.80
N LYS A 25 -16.44 12.96 -21.54
CA LYS A 25 -16.41 13.60 -20.22
C LYS A 25 -17.01 12.72 -19.13
N LYS A 26 -18.10 12.01 -19.43
CA LYS A 26 -18.73 11.10 -18.47
C LYS A 26 -17.82 9.90 -18.18
N LEU A 27 -17.19 9.32 -19.20
CA LEU A 27 -16.22 8.22 -19.03
C LEU A 27 -15.00 8.64 -18.21
N GLU A 28 -14.42 9.81 -18.49
CA GLU A 28 -13.31 10.38 -17.72
C GLU A 28 -13.69 10.60 -16.25
N SER A 29 -14.88 11.13 -16.00
CA SER A 29 -15.41 11.31 -14.64
C SER A 29 -15.57 9.97 -13.91
N LEU A 30 -16.10 8.95 -14.59
CA LEU A 30 -16.26 7.61 -14.02
C LEU A 30 -14.90 6.97 -13.75
N ALA A 31 -13.96 7.06 -14.69
CA ALA A 31 -12.59 6.55 -14.53
C ALA A 31 -11.89 7.21 -13.32
N THR A 32 -11.97 8.54 -13.20
CA THR A 32 -11.42 9.29 -12.05
C THR A 32 -12.06 8.88 -10.72
N ARG A 33 -13.35 8.56 -10.71
CA ARG A 33 -14.03 8.07 -9.50
C ARG A 33 -13.61 6.65 -9.15
N LEU A 34 -13.48 5.77 -10.13
CA LEU A 34 -12.99 4.40 -9.96
C LEU A 34 -11.53 4.36 -9.51
N ALA A 35 -10.70 5.29 -9.97
CA ALA A 35 -9.30 5.41 -9.55
C ALA A 35 -9.13 5.52 -8.03
N LYS A 36 -10.12 6.05 -7.32
CA LYS A 36 -10.08 6.15 -5.84
C LYS A 36 -10.23 4.81 -5.12
N TYR A 37 -10.73 3.79 -5.82
CA TYR A 37 -10.94 2.44 -5.27
C TYR A 37 -9.85 1.44 -5.71
N LEU A 38 -8.92 1.89 -6.55
CA LEU A 38 -7.80 1.10 -7.05
C LEU A 38 -6.49 1.72 -6.59
N SER A 39 -5.44 0.91 -6.41
CA SER A 39 -4.11 1.50 -6.26
C SER A 39 -3.71 2.22 -7.56
N PRO A 40 -2.92 3.31 -7.49
CA PRO A 40 -2.50 4.04 -8.68
C PRO A 40 -1.82 3.16 -9.72
N GLN A 41 -1.03 2.19 -9.28
CA GLN A 41 -0.34 1.23 -10.13
C GLN A 41 -1.32 0.32 -10.90
N ILE A 42 -2.38 -0.14 -10.22
CA ILE A 42 -3.42 -0.97 -10.85
C ILE A 42 -4.25 -0.15 -11.83
N TYR A 43 -4.59 1.09 -11.45
CA TYR A 43 -5.29 2.01 -12.35
C TYR A 43 -4.51 2.21 -13.65
N LYS A 44 -3.20 2.49 -13.56
CA LYS A 44 -2.32 2.65 -14.71
C LYS A 44 -2.32 1.41 -15.61
N ASN A 45 -2.17 0.23 -15.05
CA ASN A 45 -2.17 -1.03 -15.80
C ASN A 45 -3.50 -1.31 -16.51
N ILE A 46 -4.64 -0.95 -15.91
CA ILE A 46 -5.97 -1.20 -16.49
C ILE A 46 -6.32 -0.18 -17.56
N PHE A 47 -5.99 1.09 -17.35
CA PHE A 47 -6.47 2.19 -18.19
C PHE A 47 -5.43 2.77 -19.15
N GLU A 48 -4.13 2.60 -18.89
CA GLU A 48 -3.05 3.17 -19.69
C GLU A 48 -2.27 2.13 -20.50
N GLU A 49 -2.26 0.86 -20.08
CA GLU A 49 -1.58 -0.21 -20.81
C GLU A 49 -2.57 -1.05 -21.62
N GLU A 50 -2.39 -1.11 -22.94
CA GLU A 50 -3.19 -1.95 -23.87
C GLU A 50 -3.09 -3.47 -23.60
N LYS A 51 -2.31 -3.88 -22.59
CA LYS A 51 -2.01 -5.29 -22.26
C LYS A 51 -2.80 -5.85 -21.09
N TYR A 52 -4.04 -5.40 -20.86
CA TYR A 52 -4.89 -6.09 -19.90
C TYR A 52 -5.20 -7.52 -20.38
N GLN A 53 -4.33 -8.44 -20.07
CA GLN A 53 -4.55 -9.88 -20.24
C GLN A 53 -5.24 -10.39 -18.96
N GLY A 54 -6.55 -10.45 -18.94
CA GLY A 54 -7.40 -11.18 -18.00
C GLY A 54 -6.76 -11.71 -16.70
N VAL A 55 -7.25 -12.81 -16.17
CA VAL A 55 -6.70 -13.45 -14.96
C VAL A 55 -5.30 -14.01 -15.25
N SER A 56 -4.27 -13.24 -14.95
CA SER A 56 -2.89 -13.71 -15.01
C SER A 56 -2.29 -13.75 -13.59
N HIS A 57 -1.60 -14.83 -13.28
CA HIS A 57 -0.89 -15.00 -12.03
C HIS A 57 0.60 -15.18 -12.32
N SER A 58 1.45 -14.50 -11.58
CA SER A 58 2.89 -14.66 -11.67
C SER A 58 3.50 -14.89 -10.30
N ARG A 59 4.56 -15.74 -10.26
CA ARG A 59 5.33 -15.95 -9.03
C ARG A 59 6.49 -14.96 -9.01
N LYS A 60 6.53 -14.11 -7.99
CA LYS A 60 7.56 -13.09 -7.81
C LYS A 60 8.10 -13.11 -6.39
N ASN A 61 9.34 -12.70 -6.22
CA ASN A 61 9.91 -12.43 -4.89
C ASN A 61 9.53 -11.00 -4.51
N LEU A 62 8.75 -10.84 -3.45
CA LEU A 62 8.16 -9.56 -3.03
C LEU A 62 8.51 -9.26 -1.59
N THR A 63 8.63 -7.98 -1.28
CA THR A 63 8.71 -7.51 0.11
C THR A 63 7.32 -7.05 0.54
N VAL A 64 6.80 -7.66 1.59
CA VAL A 64 5.44 -7.46 2.11
C VAL A 64 5.51 -6.70 3.42
N PHE A 65 4.71 -5.67 3.54
CA PHE A 65 4.61 -4.80 4.71
C PHE A 65 3.18 -4.83 5.28
N PHE A 66 3.11 -4.91 6.60
CA PHE A 66 1.89 -4.68 7.37
C PHE A 66 2.13 -3.63 8.45
N SER A 67 1.19 -2.71 8.62
CA SER A 67 1.11 -1.85 9.79
C SER A 67 -0.29 -1.89 10.39
N ASP A 68 -0.39 -1.57 11.67
CA ASP A 68 -1.63 -1.58 12.46
C ASP A 68 -1.52 -0.53 13.57
N ILE A 69 -2.64 0.07 13.95
CA ILE A 69 -2.70 1.00 15.08
C ILE A 69 -2.79 0.20 16.37
N VAL A 70 -1.93 0.54 17.32
CA VAL A 70 -1.92 -0.11 18.63
C VAL A 70 -3.18 0.25 19.41
N SER A 71 -3.85 -0.77 19.98
CA SER A 71 -5.08 -0.61 20.77
C SER A 71 -6.21 0.10 20.01
N PHE A 72 -6.31 -0.14 18.70
CA PHE A 72 -7.36 0.46 17.87
C PHE A 72 -8.78 0.13 18.39
N THR A 73 -9.02 -1.09 18.84
CA THR A 73 -10.31 -1.49 19.43
C THR A 73 -10.67 -0.62 20.64
N ASP A 74 -9.71 -0.35 21.52
CA ASP A 74 -9.95 0.54 22.68
C ASP A 74 -10.25 1.97 22.24
N LEU A 75 -9.62 2.42 21.14
CA LEU A 75 -9.89 3.74 20.56
C LEU A 75 -11.32 3.79 20.00
N THR A 76 -11.76 2.74 19.29
CA THR A 76 -13.13 2.66 18.74
C THR A 76 -14.20 2.69 19.82
N ASP A 77 -13.96 2.02 20.94
CA ASP A 77 -14.92 1.94 22.06
C ASP A 77 -15.05 3.27 22.85
N LYS A 78 -14.00 4.09 22.83
CA LYS A 78 -13.93 5.35 23.60
C LYS A 78 -14.33 6.59 22.80
N MET A 79 -14.41 6.49 21.46
CA MET A 79 -14.59 7.66 20.59
C MET A 79 -15.95 7.68 19.89
N GLU A 80 -16.40 8.91 19.60
CA GLU A 80 -17.54 9.12 18.73
C GLU A 80 -17.21 8.65 17.30
N PRO A 81 -18.13 7.92 16.61
CA PRO A 81 -17.85 7.32 15.29
C PRO A 81 -17.37 8.33 14.24
N GLU A 82 -17.91 9.56 14.27
CA GLU A 82 -17.56 10.61 13.32
C GLU A 82 -16.11 11.09 13.51
N LYS A 83 -15.67 11.26 14.77
CA LYS A 83 -14.29 11.64 15.10
C LYS A 83 -13.32 10.53 14.77
N LEU A 84 -13.70 9.28 15.08
CA LEU A 84 -12.92 8.11 14.72
C LEU A 84 -12.70 8.03 13.21
N ALA A 85 -13.77 8.24 12.41
CA ALA A 85 -13.68 8.23 10.95
C ALA A 85 -12.72 9.31 10.41
N LEU A 86 -12.73 10.51 11.00
CA LEU A 86 -11.79 11.59 10.63
C LEU A 86 -10.35 11.19 10.92
N ILE A 87 -10.07 10.59 12.07
CA ILE A 87 -8.74 10.15 12.46
C ILE A 87 -8.23 9.04 11.54
N ILE A 88 -9.04 8.00 11.31
CA ILE A 88 -8.67 6.88 10.45
C ILE A 88 -8.44 7.34 9.02
N ASN A 89 -9.32 8.16 8.46
CA ASN A 89 -9.14 8.67 7.11
C ASN A 89 -7.88 9.55 7.00
N SER A 90 -7.58 10.37 8.01
CA SER A 90 -6.34 11.15 8.08
C SER A 90 -5.12 10.22 8.12
N TYR A 91 -5.11 9.22 9.00
CA TYR A 91 -4.04 8.23 9.12
C TYR A 91 -3.81 7.47 7.81
N LEU A 92 -4.85 6.86 7.26
CA LEU A 92 -4.74 6.07 6.02
C LEU A 92 -4.32 6.93 4.83
N SER A 93 -4.77 8.17 4.74
CA SER A 93 -4.38 9.11 3.68
C SER A 93 -2.88 9.44 3.74
N GLU A 94 -2.36 9.74 4.93
CA GLU A 94 -0.94 10.06 5.14
C GLU A 94 -0.05 8.83 4.85
N MET A 95 -0.43 7.65 5.38
CA MET A 95 0.32 6.42 5.16
C MET A 95 0.31 6.01 3.68
N SER A 96 -0.83 6.17 3.00
CA SER A 96 -0.93 5.90 1.55
C SER A 96 -0.04 6.82 0.72
N THR A 97 0.00 8.10 1.07
CA THR A 97 0.85 9.08 0.38
C THR A 97 2.33 8.71 0.50
N ILE A 98 2.76 8.27 1.68
CA ILE A 98 4.13 7.82 1.91
C ILE A 98 4.40 6.52 1.16
N ALA A 99 3.47 5.55 1.18
CA ALA A 99 3.63 4.28 0.46
C ALA A 99 3.85 4.50 -1.04
N ILE A 100 3.01 5.33 -1.67
CA ILE A 100 3.11 5.67 -3.09
C ILE A 100 4.42 6.41 -3.40
N LYS A 101 4.83 7.38 -2.56
CA LYS A 101 6.08 8.12 -2.70
C LYS A 101 7.31 7.21 -2.76
N HIS A 102 7.31 6.11 -2.01
CA HIS A 102 8.39 5.12 -1.99
C HIS A 102 8.26 4.02 -3.05
N GLY A 103 7.22 4.04 -3.88
CA GLY A 103 6.99 3.03 -4.92
C GLY A 103 6.29 1.77 -4.41
N GLY A 104 5.73 1.80 -3.21
CA GLY A 104 4.94 0.69 -2.66
C GLY A 104 3.58 0.56 -3.33
N THR A 105 3.17 -0.67 -3.61
CA THR A 105 1.83 -0.99 -4.09
C THR A 105 0.92 -1.25 -2.91
N ILE A 106 -0.09 -0.40 -2.72
CA ILE A 106 -1.10 -0.60 -1.68
C ILE A 106 -2.02 -1.73 -2.12
N ASP A 107 -2.03 -2.81 -1.35
CA ASP A 107 -2.94 -3.95 -1.59
C ASP A 107 -4.34 -3.62 -1.08
N LYS A 108 -4.47 -3.43 0.22
CA LYS A 108 -5.76 -3.13 0.87
C LYS A 108 -5.60 -2.56 2.28
N PHE A 109 -6.69 -2.00 2.76
CA PHE A 109 -6.89 -1.70 4.17
C PHE A 109 -7.71 -2.82 4.82
N ILE A 110 -7.32 -3.22 6.04
CA ILE A 110 -8.02 -4.25 6.82
C ILE A 110 -8.34 -3.61 8.17
N GLY A 111 -9.49 -2.92 8.26
CA GLY A 111 -9.78 -2.04 9.39
C GLY A 111 -8.80 -0.85 9.42
N ASP A 112 -8.01 -0.76 10.48
CA ASP A 112 -6.93 0.20 10.66
C ASP A 112 -5.58 -0.28 10.13
N ALA A 113 -5.49 -1.56 9.74
CA ALA A 113 -4.27 -2.12 9.17
C ALA A 113 -4.11 -1.75 7.70
N LEU A 114 -2.87 -1.49 7.31
CA LEU A 114 -2.45 -1.21 5.94
C LEU A 114 -1.53 -2.34 5.46
N MET A 115 -1.85 -2.92 4.31
CA MET A 115 -1.01 -3.87 3.59
C MET A 115 -0.42 -3.24 2.35
N VAL A 116 0.90 -3.29 2.22
CA VAL A 116 1.68 -2.78 1.07
C VAL A 116 2.66 -3.86 0.63
N PHE A 117 2.98 -3.90 -0.65
CA PHE A 117 4.07 -4.74 -1.14
C PHE A 117 4.94 -4.00 -2.16
N PHE A 118 6.17 -4.48 -2.34
CA PHE A 118 7.17 -3.98 -3.29
C PHE A 118 7.62 -5.11 -4.20
N GLY A 119 7.98 -4.77 -5.44
CA GLY A 119 8.45 -5.72 -6.45
C GLY A 119 7.41 -6.07 -7.52
N ASP A 120 6.23 -5.46 -7.47
CA ASP A 120 5.18 -5.57 -8.49
C ASP A 120 4.21 -4.37 -8.40
N PRO A 121 3.72 -3.81 -9.52
CA PRO A 121 4.07 -4.11 -10.90
C PRO A 121 5.49 -3.65 -11.31
N GLU A 122 6.03 -2.65 -10.62
CA GLU A 122 7.39 -2.15 -10.83
C GLU A 122 8.34 -2.73 -9.78
N THR A 123 9.60 -2.97 -10.16
CA THR A 123 10.65 -3.45 -9.26
C THR A 123 11.96 -2.75 -9.53
N LEU A 124 12.70 -2.49 -8.45
CA LEU A 124 14.09 -2.01 -8.48
C LEU A 124 15.09 -3.14 -8.23
N GLY A 125 14.58 -4.38 -8.05
CA GLY A 125 15.33 -5.54 -7.60
C GLY A 125 15.11 -5.82 -6.11
N GLU A 126 15.23 -7.10 -5.72
CA GLU A 126 14.85 -7.61 -4.38
C GLU A 126 15.44 -6.79 -3.23
N THR A 127 16.71 -6.41 -3.33
CA THR A 127 17.43 -5.64 -2.29
C THR A 127 16.90 -4.20 -2.19
N ASP A 128 16.75 -3.52 -3.33
CA ASP A 128 16.31 -2.12 -3.33
C ASP A 128 14.82 -2.02 -2.99
N ASP A 129 14.00 -2.98 -3.40
CA ASP A 129 12.59 -3.08 -3.03
C ASP A 129 12.43 -3.26 -1.51
N ALA A 130 13.23 -4.15 -0.90
CA ALA A 130 13.25 -4.34 0.55
C ALA A 130 13.70 -3.07 1.29
N LEU A 131 14.71 -2.40 0.77
CA LEU A 131 15.24 -1.18 1.36
C LEU A 131 14.24 -0.03 1.26
N LYS A 132 13.56 0.12 0.11
CA LYS A 132 12.48 1.10 -0.07
C LYS A 132 11.30 0.85 0.89
N CYS A 133 10.99 -0.40 1.16
CA CYS A 133 9.99 -0.77 2.15
C CYS A 133 10.40 -0.31 3.57
N ILE A 134 11.66 -0.47 3.96
CA ILE A 134 12.16 0.02 5.26
C ILE A 134 12.16 1.54 5.32
N GLU A 135 12.64 2.23 4.28
CA GLU A 135 12.62 3.71 4.20
C GLU A 135 11.18 4.24 4.34
N MET A 136 10.22 3.64 3.62
CA MET A 136 8.79 3.94 3.74
C MET A 136 8.30 3.79 5.18
N ALA A 137 8.63 2.66 5.82
CA ALA A 137 8.17 2.36 7.18
C ALA A 137 8.74 3.35 8.22
N ILE A 138 9.98 3.80 8.04
CA ILE A 138 10.61 4.84 8.88
C ILE A 138 9.89 6.19 8.67
N ASP A 139 9.69 6.61 7.41
CA ASP A 139 8.95 7.85 7.10
C ASP A 139 7.53 7.82 7.70
N MET A 140 6.86 6.67 7.64
CA MET A 140 5.53 6.47 8.26
C MET A 140 5.59 6.67 9.79
N GLN A 141 6.57 6.08 10.47
CA GLN A 141 6.74 6.26 11.92
C GLN A 141 7.02 7.72 12.29
N GLU A 142 7.84 8.42 11.52
CA GLU A 142 8.11 9.84 11.73
C GLU A 142 6.84 10.67 11.52
N ARG A 143 6.10 10.41 10.46
CA ARG A 143 4.84 11.11 10.18
C ARG A 143 3.79 10.89 11.26
N VAL A 144 3.67 9.68 11.79
CA VAL A 144 2.80 9.37 12.93
C VAL A 144 3.18 10.22 14.15
N LYS A 145 4.47 10.43 14.43
CA LYS A 145 4.93 11.31 15.54
C LYS A 145 4.56 12.77 15.30
N GLU A 146 4.70 13.27 14.07
CA GLU A 146 4.36 14.66 13.71
C GLU A 146 2.86 14.95 13.87
N LEU A 147 2.01 13.98 13.55
CA LEU A 147 0.55 14.16 13.56
C LEU A 147 -0.10 13.99 14.93
N GLN A 148 0.64 13.65 15.99
CA GLN A 148 0.10 13.41 17.32
C GLN A 148 -0.74 14.58 17.85
N THR A 149 -0.26 15.82 17.67
CA THR A 149 -0.98 17.01 18.14
C THR A 149 -2.30 17.19 17.39
N HIS A 150 -2.31 16.93 16.10
CA HIS A 150 -3.52 17.00 15.28
C HIS A 150 -4.55 15.97 15.75
N TRP A 151 -4.18 14.71 15.91
CA TRP A 151 -5.09 13.63 16.32
C TRP A 151 -5.58 13.76 17.76
N ARG A 152 -4.74 14.29 18.67
CA ARG A 152 -5.20 14.65 20.03
C ARG A 152 -6.25 15.73 20.00
N GLY A 153 -6.13 16.72 19.11
CA GLY A 153 -7.14 17.74 18.88
C GLY A 153 -8.47 17.18 18.35
N LEU A 154 -8.45 16.05 17.64
CA LEU A 154 -9.64 15.33 17.18
C LEU A 154 -10.23 14.39 18.23
N GLY A 155 -9.54 14.15 19.36
CA GLY A 155 -10.04 13.34 20.48
C GLY A 155 -9.23 12.06 20.77
N ALA A 156 -8.17 11.74 20.00
CA ALA A 156 -7.25 10.66 20.34
C ALA A 156 -6.29 11.12 21.46
N VAL A 157 -6.78 11.23 22.68
CA VAL A 157 -6.07 11.83 23.84
C VAL A 157 -4.74 11.15 24.11
N GLU A 158 -4.67 9.82 24.03
CA GLU A 158 -3.46 9.02 24.22
C GLU A 158 -2.52 9.08 23.02
N GLY A 159 -2.98 9.68 21.92
CA GLY A 159 -2.27 9.68 20.64
C GLY A 159 -2.45 8.38 19.86
N ILE A 160 -1.77 8.27 18.71
CA ILE A 160 -1.77 7.08 17.86
C ILE A 160 -0.35 6.53 17.82
N SER A 161 -0.23 5.23 18.01
CA SER A 161 1.01 4.48 17.87
C SER A 161 0.79 3.33 16.89
N VAL A 162 1.83 2.93 16.19
CA VAL A 162 1.77 1.87 15.19
C VAL A 162 2.77 0.77 15.50
N ARG A 163 2.51 -0.41 15.00
CA ARG A 163 3.44 -1.54 14.97
C ARG A 163 3.52 -2.07 13.55
N MET A 164 4.69 -2.52 13.15
CA MET A 164 4.98 -2.85 11.77
C MET A 164 5.66 -4.21 11.64
N GLY A 165 5.34 -4.94 10.57
CA GLY A 165 5.97 -6.22 10.24
C GLY A 165 6.28 -6.29 8.75
N ILE A 166 7.48 -6.78 8.41
CA ILE A 166 7.94 -6.88 7.03
C ILE A 166 8.54 -8.26 6.80
N SER A 167 8.20 -8.86 5.68
CA SER A 167 8.75 -10.17 5.26
C SER A 167 8.99 -10.19 3.76
N ASN A 168 10.13 -10.79 3.36
CA ASN A 168 10.46 -10.97 1.95
C ASN A 168 10.38 -12.44 1.56
N GLY A 169 9.87 -12.72 0.36
CA GLY A 169 9.87 -14.03 -0.23
C GLY A 169 8.91 -14.21 -1.40
N PHE A 170 8.83 -15.44 -1.90
CA PHE A 170 8.01 -15.75 -3.06
C PHE A 170 6.51 -15.67 -2.75
N CYS A 171 5.82 -14.83 -3.50
CA CYS A 171 4.37 -14.72 -3.53
C CYS A 171 3.85 -14.98 -4.94
N THR A 172 2.58 -15.35 -5.05
CA THR A 172 1.84 -15.33 -6.31
C THR A 172 1.07 -14.00 -6.36
N VAL A 173 1.36 -13.17 -7.36
CA VAL A 173 0.69 -11.89 -7.59
C VAL A 173 -0.24 -11.98 -8.79
N GLY A 174 -1.38 -11.33 -8.73
CA GLY A 174 -2.36 -11.31 -9.82
C GLY A 174 -3.77 -11.02 -9.36
N ASN A 175 -4.72 -11.25 -10.27
CA ASN A 175 -6.14 -11.07 -10.00
C ASN A 175 -6.72 -12.33 -9.37
N PHE A 176 -7.22 -12.21 -8.15
CA PHE A 176 -7.85 -13.30 -7.42
C PHE A 176 -9.29 -12.95 -7.08
N GLY A 177 -10.19 -13.92 -7.17
CA GLY A 177 -11.59 -13.71 -6.82
C GLY A 177 -12.56 -14.58 -7.62
N SER A 178 -13.70 -14.03 -7.95
CA SER A 178 -14.76 -14.65 -8.72
C SER A 178 -15.10 -13.79 -9.94
N ASP A 179 -15.98 -14.33 -10.82
CA ASP A 179 -16.49 -13.59 -11.98
C ASP A 179 -17.21 -12.30 -11.61
N LEU A 180 -17.65 -12.15 -10.35
CA LEU A 180 -18.36 -10.97 -9.85
C LEU A 180 -17.45 -9.96 -9.17
N ARG A 181 -16.28 -10.38 -8.67
CA ARG A 181 -15.34 -9.53 -7.97
C ARG A 181 -13.92 -10.09 -8.07
N LEU A 182 -13.02 -9.27 -8.56
CA LEU A 182 -11.58 -9.54 -8.64
C LEU A 182 -10.83 -8.52 -7.80
N ASP A 183 -9.90 -9.01 -6.99
CA ASP A 183 -8.93 -8.19 -6.27
C ASP A 183 -7.53 -8.47 -6.84
N TYR A 184 -6.80 -7.44 -7.25
CA TYR A 184 -5.39 -7.58 -7.53
C TYR A 184 -4.65 -7.63 -6.20
N THR A 185 -4.03 -8.75 -5.90
CA THR A 185 -3.42 -8.99 -4.59
C THR A 185 -2.31 -10.03 -4.68
N ILE A 186 -1.67 -10.27 -3.56
CA ILE A 186 -0.60 -11.26 -3.43
C ILE A 186 -0.99 -12.38 -2.45
N LEU A 187 -0.64 -13.61 -2.80
CA LEU A 187 -0.83 -14.78 -1.94
C LEU A 187 0.51 -15.47 -1.70
N GLY A 188 0.80 -15.79 -0.46
CA GLY A 188 2.03 -16.50 -0.11
C GLY A 188 2.32 -16.52 1.39
N SER A 189 3.29 -17.34 1.79
CA SER A 189 3.76 -17.39 3.18
C SER A 189 4.33 -16.06 3.69
N PRO A 190 5.02 -15.23 2.87
CA PRO A 190 5.48 -13.91 3.32
C PRO A 190 4.36 -12.98 3.78
N VAL A 191 3.18 -13.04 3.16
CA VAL A 191 2.01 -12.25 3.56
C VAL A 191 1.60 -12.57 5.00
N ASN A 192 1.44 -13.87 5.29
CA ASN A 192 1.08 -14.33 6.64
C ASN A 192 2.20 -14.05 7.65
N LEU A 193 3.46 -14.12 7.22
CA LEU A 193 4.59 -13.87 8.10
C LEU A 193 4.70 -12.39 8.45
N ALA A 194 4.57 -11.48 7.48
CA ALA A 194 4.58 -10.04 7.72
C ALA A 194 3.45 -9.62 8.70
N ALA A 195 2.23 -10.14 8.52
CA ALA A 195 1.12 -9.88 9.44
C ALA A 195 1.40 -10.39 10.87
N ARG A 196 2.07 -11.53 11.02
CA ARG A 196 2.45 -12.06 12.33
C ARG A 196 3.58 -11.27 12.97
N LEU A 197 4.58 -10.86 12.20
CA LEU A 197 5.64 -9.98 12.69
C LEU A 197 5.05 -8.67 13.20
N GLN A 198 4.13 -8.08 12.44
CA GLN A 198 3.40 -6.89 12.87
C GLN A 198 2.68 -7.12 14.21
N SER A 199 1.94 -8.23 14.35
CA SER A 199 1.21 -8.55 15.58
C SER A 199 2.13 -8.83 16.80
N MET A 200 3.38 -9.25 16.55
CA MET A 200 4.39 -9.51 17.56
C MET A 200 5.21 -8.28 17.94
N ALA A 201 5.16 -7.23 17.13
CA ALA A 201 5.90 -6.00 17.35
C ALA A 201 5.35 -5.25 18.57
N GLU A 202 6.25 -4.66 19.36
CA GLU A 202 5.88 -3.74 20.42
C GLU A 202 5.48 -2.38 19.83
N VAL A 203 4.99 -1.50 20.69
CA VAL A 203 4.55 -0.15 20.30
C VAL A 203 5.69 0.59 19.60
N ASN A 204 5.41 1.07 18.39
CA ASN A 204 6.35 1.76 17.52
C ASN A 204 7.57 0.93 17.07
N ASP A 205 7.48 -0.39 17.19
CA ASP A 205 8.52 -1.28 16.65
C ASP A 205 8.22 -1.72 15.23
N MET A 206 9.29 -2.03 14.51
CA MET A 206 9.29 -2.63 13.19
C MET A 206 10.06 -3.92 13.23
N LEU A 207 9.38 -5.04 12.96
CA LEU A 207 10.00 -6.37 12.93
C LEU A 207 10.15 -6.87 11.51
N VAL A 208 11.27 -7.55 11.26
CA VAL A 208 11.58 -8.17 9.97
C VAL A 208 11.98 -9.63 10.17
N ASP A 209 11.76 -10.46 9.15
CA ASP A 209 12.25 -11.82 9.08
C ASP A 209 13.73 -11.88 8.65
N GLU A 210 14.31 -13.06 8.72
CA GLU A 210 15.71 -13.30 8.36
C GLU A 210 16.00 -12.99 6.87
N ASN A 211 15.07 -13.30 5.96
CA ASN A 211 15.24 -13.00 4.54
C ASN A 211 15.32 -11.49 4.30
N THR A 212 14.38 -10.74 4.84
CA THR A 212 14.39 -9.27 4.77
C THR A 212 15.65 -8.69 5.39
N LYS A 213 16.01 -9.16 6.61
CA LYS A 213 17.24 -8.74 7.31
C LYS A 213 18.48 -8.94 6.45
N ASN A 214 18.59 -10.07 5.76
CA ASN A 214 19.76 -10.36 4.92
C ASN A 214 19.85 -9.40 3.73
N LEU A 215 18.73 -9.06 3.08
CA LEU A 215 18.68 -8.10 1.97
C LEU A 215 19.12 -6.69 2.40
N ILE A 216 18.69 -6.24 3.59
CA ILE A 216 18.94 -4.87 4.06
C ILE A 216 20.21 -4.72 4.92
N SER A 217 20.96 -5.79 5.16
CA SER A 217 22.04 -5.85 6.15
C SER A 217 23.17 -4.84 5.94
N ASN A 218 23.38 -4.38 4.71
CA ASN A 218 24.43 -3.39 4.42
C ASN A 218 24.02 -1.98 4.83
N GLU A 219 22.73 -1.66 4.77
CA GLU A 219 22.19 -0.30 4.90
C GLU A 219 21.42 -0.07 6.21
N VAL A 220 20.98 -1.15 6.87
CA VAL A 220 20.12 -1.10 8.04
C VAL A 220 20.74 -1.85 9.21
N GLU A 221 20.69 -1.22 10.39
CA GLU A 221 21.05 -1.86 11.64
C GLU A 221 19.84 -2.59 12.23
N THR A 222 20.00 -3.87 12.53
CA THR A 222 18.95 -4.71 13.11
C THR A 222 19.45 -5.42 14.35
N GLU A 223 18.54 -5.72 15.27
CA GLU A 223 18.79 -6.48 16.50
C GLU A 223 18.03 -7.80 16.45
N PHE A 224 18.71 -8.91 16.68
CA PHE A 224 18.05 -10.20 16.82
C PHE A 224 17.22 -10.24 18.11
N LEU A 225 15.94 -10.62 18.00
CA LEU A 225 15.05 -10.73 19.16
C LEU A 225 14.87 -12.18 19.61
N LYS A 226 14.46 -13.04 18.67
CA LYS A 226 14.13 -14.44 18.96
C LYS A 226 13.94 -15.24 17.68
N GLU A 227 13.90 -16.54 17.85
CA GLU A 227 13.34 -17.45 16.85
C GLU A 227 11.91 -17.83 17.24
N PHE A 228 11.06 -18.04 16.23
CA PHE A 228 9.74 -18.64 16.44
C PHE A 228 9.35 -19.48 15.23
N THR A 229 8.48 -20.45 15.45
CA THR A 229 7.94 -21.29 14.36
C THR A 229 6.49 -20.88 14.10
N PRO A 230 6.23 -20.12 13.02
CA PRO A 230 4.86 -19.74 12.68
C PRO A 230 4.02 -20.98 12.33
N LYS A 231 2.72 -20.96 12.65
CA LYS A 231 1.82 -22.03 12.24
C LYS A 231 1.87 -22.23 10.71
N GLY A 232 2.17 -23.45 10.28
CA GLY A 232 2.34 -23.81 8.87
C GLY A 232 3.78 -23.74 8.35
N PHE A 233 4.74 -23.35 9.19
CA PHE A 233 6.16 -23.41 8.87
C PHE A 233 6.82 -24.62 9.54
N VAL A 234 7.77 -25.25 8.82
CA VAL A 234 8.47 -26.46 9.31
C VAL A 234 9.70 -26.10 10.16
N ARG A 235 10.26 -24.89 9.94
CA ARG A 235 11.49 -24.45 10.60
C ARG A 235 11.25 -23.16 11.37
N PRO A 236 11.98 -22.93 12.46
CA PRO A 236 11.99 -21.65 13.14
C PRO A 236 12.54 -20.57 12.20
N ILE A 237 12.05 -19.36 12.39
CA ILE A 237 12.44 -18.16 11.63
C ILE A 237 12.98 -17.16 12.63
N GLY A 238 14.14 -16.57 12.31
CA GLY A 238 14.72 -15.48 13.08
C GLY A 238 13.90 -14.20 12.91
N VAL A 239 13.60 -13.55 14.03
CA VAL A 239 12.90 -12.25 14.11
C VAL A 239 13.89 -11.19 14.53
N TYR A 240 13.92 -10.10 13.76
CA TYR A 240 14.83 -8.98 13.98
C TYR A 240 14.06 -7.68 14.10
N LYS A 241 14.47 -6.83 15.03
CA LYS A 241 13.97 -5.46 15.17
C LYS A 241 14.83 -4.51 14.36
N VAL A 242 14.22 -3.67 13.55
CA VAL A 242 14.89 -2.58 12.84
C VAL A 242 15.23 -1.47 13.83
N LYS A 243 16.48 -1.02 13.85
CA LYS A 243 16.95 0.04 14.74
C LYS A 243 17.04 1.39 14.02
N LYS A 244 17.81 1.45 12.95
CA LYS A 244 18.05 2.67 12.17
C LYS A 244 18.73 2.36 10.84
N LEU A 245 18.68 3.31 9.93
CA LEU A 245 19.55 3.33 8.75
C LEU A 245 21.00 3.60 9.18
N LYS A 246 21.97 2.93 8.53
CA LYS A 246 23.40 3.18 8.75
C LYS A 246 23.78 4.56 8.15
N SER A 247 24.72 5.23 8.76
CA SER A 247 25.06 6.65 8.50
C SER A 247 25.42 6.99 7.05
N HIS A 248 25.82 6.05 6.22
CA HIS A 248 26.14 6.29 4.81
C HIS A 248 24.92 6.71 3.95
N LYS A 249 23.69 6.52 4.44
CA LYS A 249 22.46 6.90 3.75
C LYS A 249 21.73 8.09 4.36
N GLN A 250 21.96 8.39 5.63
CA GLN A 250 21.34 9.56 6.27
C GLN A 250 21.69 10.89 5.56
N ASP A 251 22.88 10.97 4.96
CA ASP A 251 23.34 12.17 4.23
C ASP A 251 22.74 12.29 2.82
N LYS A 252 22.26 11.19 2.22
CA LYS A 252 21.66 11.21 0.87
C LYS A 252 20.16 11.53 0.84
N ILE A 253 19.45 11.41 1.97
CA ILE A 253 18.00 11.66 2.05
C ILE A 253 17.69 13.12 2.40
N ARG A 254 18.69 13.89 2.87
CA ARG A 254 18.53 15.32 3.27
C ARG A 254 18.90 16.33 2.18
N LEU A 255 19.20 15.87 0.97
CA LEU A 255 19.45 16.70 -0.23
C LEU A 255 18.33 16.52 -1.25
#